data_73271958fe3f2e75fc51e02ae72e9ce1
#
_entry.id   73271958fe3f2e75fc51e02ae72e9ce1
#
_cell.length_a   1.000
_cell.length_b   1.000
_cell.length_c   1.000
_cell.angle_alpha   90.00
_cell.angle_beta   90.00
_cell.angle_gamma   90.00
#
_symmetry.space_group_name_H-M   'P 1'
#
loop_
_entity.id
_entity.type
_entity.pdbx_description
1 polymer ?
#
loop_
_entity_poly.entity_id
_entity_poly.type
_entity_poly.pdbx_seq_one_letter_code
_entity_poly.pdbx_strand_id
1 'polypeptide(L)'
;MKYYTRKKLTYEYINSINTLWGGNKMSRFYCRDEELRKLNKRYENGKFECVVIYGRRRVGKTALINEFCKDKPTIFFSALNTTGKENLEALSKAIMSFERPNAESSPEFTTYDAALDELTALSKEQRIVFVIDEYPYLAKAKPAISAMLQHIIDHKWTESKMYLILCGSSMSFMESQV
;
A
#
# COMPACT_ATOMS: atom_id res chain seq x y z
N MET A 1 0.05 -1.71 13.84
CA MET A 1 -0.23 -0.79 12.72
C MET A 1 0.31 0.57 13.10
N LYS A 2 1.30 1.07 12.37
CA LYS A 2 1.92 2.37 12.62
C LYS A 2 1.47 3.33 11.51
N TYR A 3 1.24 4.59 11.86
CA TYR A 3 0.74 5.62 10.97
C TYR A 3 1.71 6.80 10.94
N TYR A 4 1.99 7.31 9.74
CA TYR A 4 2.76 8.54 9.55
C TYR A 4 1.84 9.73 9.33
N THR A 5 1.94 10.75 10.14
CA THR A 5 1.41 12.08 9.84
C THR A 5 2.47 13.14 10.16
N ARG A 6 2.55 14.19 9.37
CA ARG A 6 3.55 15.28 9.44
C ARG A 6 3.67 16.00 10.80
N LYS A 7 2.86 15.67 11.83
CA LYS A 7 2.87 16.40 13.11
C LYS A 7 3.14 15.59 14.37
N LYS A 8 3.13 14.26 14.32
CA LYS A 8 3.59 13.40 15.44
C LYS A 8 3.47 11.95 15.01
N LEU A 9 4.55 11.19 15.12
CA LEU A 9 4.53 9.74 15.12
C LEU A 9 3.65 9.25 16.28
N THR A 10 2.41 8.91 16.00
CA THR A 10 1.56 8.26 16.97
C THR A 10 1.58 6.77 16.69
N TYR A 11 2.36 6.05 17.47
CA TYR A 11 2.44 4.59 17.42
C TYR A 11 1.22 4.00 18.12
N GLU A 12 0.26 3.49 17.37
CA GLU A 12 -0.74 2.59 17.93
C GLU A 12 -0.37 1.15 17.56
N TYR A 13 0.05 0.41 18.56
CA TYR A 13 0.35 -1.02 18.45
C TYR A 13 -0.98 -1.77 18.46
N ILE A 14 -1.39 -2.31 17.31
CA ILE A 14 -2.51 -3.25 17.28
C ILE A 14 -1.93 -4.66 17.42
N ASN A 15 -1.88 -5.15 18.68
CA ASN A 15 -1.64 -6.55 18.96
C ASN A 15 -2.82 -7.37 18.42
N SER A 16 -2.58 -8.16 17.37
CA SER A 16 -3.53 -9.20 16.98
C SER A 16 -3.51 -10.30 18.04
N ILE A 17 -4.52 -10.29 18.88
CA ILE A 17 -4.80 -11.38 19.80
C ILE A 17 -5.23 -12.59 18.96
N ASN A 18 -4.40 -13.63 18.98
CA ASN A 18 -4.80 -14.96 18.55
C ASN A 18 -5.82 -15.49 19.53
N THR A 19 -7.08 -15.56 19.17
CA THR A 19 -8.05 -16.38 19.88
C THR A 19 -8.57 -17.46 18.94
N LEU A 20 -8.31 -18.70 19.35
CA LEU A 20 -8.88 -19.94 18.84
C LEU A 20 -10.39 -19.84 18.71
N TRP A 21 -10.94 -20.36 17.60
CA TRP A 21 -12.09 -21.30 17.60
C TRP A 21 -12.35 -21.77 16.18
N GLY A 22 -12.56 -23.07 16.04
CA GLY A 22 -12.78 -23.74 14.76
C GLY A 22 -14.21 -23.64 14.27
N GLY A 23 -14.36 -23.88 12.99
CA GLY A 23 -15.60 -24.38 12.38
C GLY A 23 -16.30 -23.47 11.40
N ASN A 24 -16.32 -23.92 10.15
CA ASN A 24 -17.23 -23.65 9.03
C ASN A 24 -17.00 -22.46 8.10
N LYS A 25 -16.83 -22.83 6.84
CA LYS A 25 -16.79 -22.02 5.63
C LYS A 25 -17.95 -21.01 5.53
N MET A 26 -17.62 -19.77 5.82
CA MET A 26 -18.09 -18.57 5.11
C MET A 26 -17.00 -17.55 5.36
N SER A 27 -16.38 -16.99 4.31
CA SER A 27 -15.35 -15.96 4.41
C SER A 27 -15.97 -14.66 4.92
N ARG A 28 -16.39 -14.65 6.16
CA ARG A 28 -16.73 -13.43 6.87
C ARG A 28 -15.45 -12.90 7.46
N PHE A 29 -15.14 -11.68 7.10
CA PHE A 29 -14.07 -10.87 7.65
C PHE A 29 -14.38 -10.59 9.12
N TYR A 30 -14.01 -11.53 10.00
CA TYR A 30 -14.32 -11.46 11.43
C TYR A 30 -13.25 -10.71 12.20
N CYS A 31 -13.68 -9.85 13.14
CA CYS A 31 -12.88 -9.21 14.19
C CYS A 31 -11.86 -8.15 13.74
N ARG A 32 -12.07 -7.44 12.62
CA ARG A 32 -11.21 -6.32 12.19
C ARG A 32 -11.98 -5.05 11.84
N ASP A 33 -13.17 -4.92 12.37
CA ASP A 33 -14.02 -3.75 12.12
C ASP A 33 -13.36 -2.46 12.65
N GLU A 34 -12.59 -2.56 13.72
CA GLU A 34 -11.87 -1.40 14.26
C GLU A 34 -10.73 -0.95 13.35
N GLU A 35 -9.94 -1.89 12.81
CA GLU A 35 -8.88 -1.56 11.84
C GLU A 35 -9.49 -0.96 10.56
N LEU A 36 -10.56 -1.56 10.02
CA LEU A 36 -11.28 -1.01 8.87
C LEU A 36 -11.81 0.39 9.16
N ARG A 37 -12.43 0.59 10.32
CA ARG A 37 -12.94 1.89 10.73
C ARG A 37 -11.82 2.94 10.81
N LYS A 38 -10.64 2.57 11.33
CA LYS A 38 -9.47 3.45 11.40
C LYS A 38 -8.94 3.80 10.01
N LEU A 39 -8.87 2.81 9.09
CA LEU A 39 -8.47 3.03 7.70
C LEU A 39 -9.45 3.96 6.98
N ASN A 40 -10.76 3.71 7.12
CA ASN A 40 -11.79 4.52 6.49
C ASN A 40 -11.79 5.96 7.02
N LYS A 41 -11.72 6.16 8.33
CA LYS A 41 -11.63 7.50 8.93
C LYS A 41 -10.45 8.31 8.39
N ARG A 42 -9.29 7.66 8.12
CA ARG A 42 -8.14 8.33 7.51
C ARG A 42 -8.37 8.60 6.02
N TYR A 43 -8.99 7.67 5.33
CA TYR A 43 -9.33 7.86 3.92
C TYR A 43 -10.28 9.05 3.73
N GLU A 44 -11.27 9.22 4.60
CA GLU A 44 -12.25 10.32 4.57
C GLU A 44 -11.63 11.71 4.76
N ASN A 45 -10.43 11.82 5.32
CA ASN A 45 -9.74 13.12 5.46
C ASN A 45 -9.46 13.82 4.12
N GLY A 46 -9.47 13.10 2.99
CA GLY A 46 -9.23 13.67 1.67
C GLY A 46 -7.79 14.11 1.39
N LYS A 47 -6.90 14.09 2.38
CA LYS A 47 -5.50 14.50 2.31
C LYS A 47 -4.57 13.30 2.11
N PHE A 48 -3.31 13.58 1.78
CA PHE A 48 -2.28 12.55 1.77
C PHE A 48 -2.22 11.81 3.11
N GLU A 49 -2.18 10.50 3.03
CA GLU A 49 -1.95 9.60 4.16
C GLU A 49 -0.98 8.49 3.74
N CYS A 50 -0.05 8.15 4.64
CA CYS A 50 0.78 6.97 4.49
C CYS A 50 0.51 6.03 5.65
N VAL A 51 0.08 4.81 5.34
CA VAL A 51 -0.25 3.78 6.32
C VAL A 51 0.69 2.59 6.13
N VAL A 52 1.32 2.16 7.21
CA VAL A 52 2.18 0.98 7.21
C VAL A 52 1.48 -0.15 7.93
N ILE A 53 1.25 -1.28 7.23
CA ILE A 53 0.59 -2.48 7.76
C ILE A 53 1.61 -3.61 7.79
N TYR A 54 2.00 -4.05 8.98
CA TYR A 54 2.94 -5.14 9.10
C TYR A 54 2.57 -6.13 10.20
N GLY A 55 3.18 -7.31 10.15
CA GLY A 55 2.93 -8.40 11.10
C GLY A 55 3.23 -9.75 10.48
N ARG A 56 3.14 -10.81 11.25
CA ARG A 56 3.45 -12.17 10.80
C ARG A 56 2.70 -12.57 9.52
N ARG A 57 3.26 -13.50 8.77
CA ARG A 57 2.58 -14.10 7.61
C ARG A 57 1.26 -14.74 8.05
N ARG A 58 0.28 -14.77 7.13
CA ARG A 58 -1.05 -15.41 7.31
C ARG A 58 -1.94 -14.82 8.41
N VAL A 59 -1.65 -13.62 8.92
CA VAL A 59 -2.53 -12.92 9.87
C VAL A 59 -3.62 -12.09 9.19
N GLY A 60 -3.83 -12.22 7.88
CA GLY A 60 -4.92 -11.57 7.15
C GLY A 60 -4.67 -10.10 6.78
N LYS A 61 -3.40 -9.63 6.67
CA LYS A 61 -3.09 -8.25 6.25
C LYS A 61 -3.67 -7.91 4.88
N THR A 62 -3.38 -8.74 3.86
CA THR A 62 -3.88 -8.57 2.50
C THR A 62 -5.40 -8.64 2.43
N ALA A 63 -6.03 -9.50 3.24
CA ALA A 63 -7.50 -9.58 3.33
C ALA A 63 -8.10 -8.27 3.89
N LEU A 64 -7.48 -7.68 4.92
CA LEU A 64 -7.86 -6.37 5.48
C LEU A 64 -7.74 -5.26 4.43
N ILE A 65 -6.63 -5.24 3.69
CA ILE A 65 -6.40 -4.24 2.64
C ILE A 65 -7.42 -4.41 1.51
N ASN A 66 -7.67 -5.63 1.06
CA ASN A 66 -8.65 -5.89 0.01
C ASN A 66 -10.07 -5.46 0.41
N GLU A 67 -10.49 -5.76 1.65
CA GLU A 67 -11.79 -5.30 2.14
C GLU A 67 -11.86 -3.77 2.22
N PHE A 68 -10.80 -3.12 2.69
CA PHE A 68 -10.72 -1.66 2.71
C PHE A 68 -10.79 -1.04 1.31
N CYS A 69 -10.16 -1.67 0.31
CA CYS A 69 -10.06 -1.16 -1.06
C CYS A 69 -11.32 -1.40 -1.92
N LYS A 70 -12.25 -2.24 -1.47
CA LYS A 70 -13.35 -2.81 -2.27
C LYS A 70 -14.16 -1.76 -3.04
N ASP A 71 -14.43 -0.62 -2.42
CA ASP A 71 -15.26 0.46 -2.98
C ASP A 71 -14.45 1.74 -3.25
N LYS A 72 -13.14 1.62 -3.45
CA LYS A 72 -12.24 2.77 -3.61
C LYS A 72 -11.40 2.64 -4.88
N PRO A 73 -11.12 3.75 -5.59
CA PRO A 73 -10.14 3.77 -6.65
C PRO A 73 -8.80 3.28 -6.13
N THR A 74 -8.36 2.11 -6.58
CA THR A 74 -7.20 1.43 -6.00
C THR A 74 -6.25 0.93 -7.07
N ILE A 75 -4.97 1.27 -6.93
CA ILE A 75 -3.86 0.65 -7.63
C ILE A 75 -3.19 -0.30 -6.66
N PHE A 76 -3.33 -1.62 -6.91
CA PHE A 76 -2.79 -2.65 -6.05
C PHE A 76 -1.59 -3.31 -6.72
N PHE A 77 -0.41 -3.09 -6.17
CA PHE A 77 0.85 -3.69 -6.60
C PHE A 77 1.35 -4.65 -5.53
N SER A 78 1.53 -5.92 -5.88
CA SER A 78 2.15 -6.92 -5.02
C SER A 78 3.57 -7.19 -5.49
N ALA A 79 4.55 -6.79 -4.68
CA ALA A 79 5.96 -7.00 -5.01
C ALA A 79 6.36 -8.46 -4.87
N LEU A 80 7.19 -8.91 -5.79
CA LEU A 80 7.70 -10.27 -5.85
C LEU A 80 9.17 -10.32 -5.41
N ASN A 81 9.59 -11.48 -4.88
CA ASN A 81 11.00 -11.71 -4.58
C ASN A 81 11.78 -12.02 -5.86
N THR A 82 11.94 -11.01 -6.70
CA THR A 82 12.54 -11.07 -8.03
C THR A 82 13.37 -9.82 -8.30
N THR A 83 13.73 -9.54 -9.55
CA THR A 83 14.54 -8.37 -9.93
C THR A 83 13.75 -7.06 -9.83
N GLY A 84 14.49 -5.94 -9.75
CA GLY A 84 13.88 -4.61 -9.80
C GLY A 84 13.14 -4.35 -11.11
N LYS A 85 13.64 -4.89 -12.23
CA LYS A 85 13.01 -4.76 -13.54
C LYS A 85 11.64 -5.43 -13.58
N GLU A 86 11.55 -6.70 -13.18
CA GLU A 86 10.29 -7.45 -13.15
C GLU A 86 9.26 -6.83 -12.18
N ASN A 87 9.72 -6.28 -11.06
CA ASN A 87 8.85 -5.52 -10.16
C ASN A 87 8.37 -4.21 -10.80
N LEU A 88 9.20 -3.54 -11.61
CA LEU A 88 8.78 -2.34 -12.34
C LEU A 88 7.74 -2.68 -13.43
N GLU A 89 7.92 -3.78 -14.15
CA GLU A 89 6.95 -4.30 -15.11
C GLU A 89 5.59 -4.58 -14.44
N ALA A 90 5.60 -5.24 -13.29
CA ALA A 90 4.39 -5.51 -12.51
C ALA A 90 3.72 -4.23 -11.98
N LEU A 91 4.50 -3.26 -11.52
CA LEU A 91 4.00 -1.94 -11.12
C LEU A 91 3.38 -1.19 -12.31
N SER A 92 4.08 -1.19 -13.46
CA SER A 92 3.57 -0.58 -14.70
C SER A 92 2.22 -1.16 -15.08
N LYS A 93 2.10 -2.49 -15.06
CA LYS A 93 0.85 -3.19 -15.34
C LYS A 93 -0.27 -2.79 -14.38
N ALA A 94 0.03 -2.66 -13.09
CA ALA A 94 -0.96 -2.25 -12.09
C ALA A 94 -1.49 -0.83 -12.36
N ILE A 95 -0.59 0.13 -12.67
CA ILE A 95 -0.96 1.52 -13.00
C ILE A 95 -1.79 1.55 -14.29
N MET A 96 -1.30 0.92 -15.36
CA MET A 96 -1.98 0.93 -16.66
C MET A 96 -3.34 0.24 -16.61
N SER A 97 -3.48 -0.83 -15.84
CA SER A 97 -4.78 -1.50 -15.66
C SER A 97 -5.80 -0.62 -14.94
N PHE A 98 -5.35 0.29 -14.08
CA PHE A 98 -6.21 1.27 -13.44
C PHE A 98 -6.67 2.36 -14.42
N GLU A 99 -5.77 2.87 -15.26
CA GLU A 99 -6.08 3.92 -16.23
C GLU A 99 -6.88 3.40 -17.42
N ARG A 100 -6.54 2.21 -17.90
CA ARG A 100 -7.06 1.63 -19.14
C ARG A 100 -7.42 0.16 -18.96
N PRO A 101 -8.50 -0.17 -18.22
CA PRO A 101 -8.83 -1.55 -17.87
C PRO A 101 -9.10 -2.47 -19.07
N ASN A 102 -9.36 -1.90 -20.26
CA ASN A 102 -9.67 -2.66 -21.49
C ASN A 102 -8.56 -2.59 -22.56
N ALA A 103 -7.36 -2.10 -22.23
CA ALA A 103 -6.28 -2.04 -23.21
C ALA A 103 -5.66 -3.42 -23.44
N GLU A 104 -5.57 -3.86 -24.70
CA GLU A 104 -4.94 -5.14 -25.07
C GLU A 104 -3.42 -5.14 -24.83
N SER A 105 -2.78 -3.98 -24.91
CA SER A 105 -1.36 -3.79 -24.55
C SER A 105 -1.20 -2.49 -23.78
N SER A 106 -0.38 -2.53 -22.75
CA SER A 106 -0.08 -1.37 -21.92
C SER A 106 1.39 -1.02 -22.06
N PRO A 107 1.75 0.25 -22.30
CA PRO A 107 3.15 0.68 -22.27
C PRO A 107 3.72 0.45 -20.86
N GLU A 108 4.97 0.01 -20.80
CA GLU A 108 5.68 -0.17 -19.56
C GLU A 108 6.50 1.08 -19.21
N PHE A 109 6.53 1.45 -17.94
CA PHE A 109 7.46 2.48 -17.49
C PHE A 109 8.89 1.96 -17.55
N THR A 110 9.80 2.80 -18.04
CA THR A 110 11.22 2.46 -18.13
C THR A 110 11.97 2.68 -16.81
N THR A 111 11.40 3.49 -15.92
CA THR A 111 11.98 3.82 -14.61
C THR A 111 10.92 3.89 -13.52
N TYR A 112 11.34 3.65 -12.27
CA TYR A 112 10.47 3.85 -11.10
C TYR A 112 10.06 5.31 -10.93
N ASP A 113 10.93 6.27 -11.27
CA ASP A 113 10.60 7.70 -11.21
C ASP A 113 9.43 8.03 -12.12
N ALA A 114 9.44 7.53 -13.37
CA ALA A 114 8.34 7.74 -14.30
C ALA A 114 7.02 7.12 -13.80
N ALA A 115 7.08 5.92 -13.22
CA ALA A 115 5.90 5.27 -12.62
C ALA A 115 5.36 6.05 -11.41
N LEU A 116 6.24 6.58 -10.56
CA LEU A 116 5.86 7.38 -9.40
C LEU A 116 5.34 8.77 -9.81
N ASP A 117 5.85 9.35 -10.88
CA ASP A 117 5.34 10.61 -11.43
C ASP A 117 3.93 10.44 -12.01
N GLU A 118 3.64 9.32 -12.67
CA GLU A 118 2.29 9.00 -13.13
C GLU A 118 1.31 8.85 -11.96
N LEU A 119 1.69 8.10 -10.92
CA LEU A 119 0.90 8.01 -9.69
C LEU A 119 0.64 9.39 -9.06
N THR A 120 1.60 10.30 -9.17
CA THR A 120 1.46 11.68 -8.71
C THR A 120 0.41 12.43 -9.52
N ALA A 121 0.44 12.31 -10.86
CA ALA A 121 -0.53 12.95 -11.74
C ALA A 121 -1.95 12.44 -11.42
N LEU A 122 -2.14 11.13 -11.37
CA LEU A 122 -3.42 10.50 -11.05
C LEU A 122 -3.97 10.93 -9.67
N SER A 123 -3.09 11.04 -8.67
CA SER A 123 -3.51 11.39 -7.30
C SER A 123 -3.87 12.87 -7.12
N LYS A 124 -3.52 13.74 -8.07
CA LYS A 124 -3.98 15.14 -8.08
C LYS A 124 -5.43 15.25 -8.57
N GLU A 125 -5.79 14.43 -9.53
CA GLU A 125 -7.14 14.45 -10.12
C GLU A 125 -8.17 13.82 -9.18
N GLN A 126 -7.88 12.64 -8.66
CA GLN A 126 -8.79 11.90 -7.78
C GLN A 126 -8.08 11.29 -6.59
N ARG A 127 -8.87 10.94 -5.56
CA ARG A 127 -8.34 10.20 -4.43
C ARG A 127 -8.09 8.76 -4.80
N ILE A 128 -6.83 8.33 -4.67
CA ILE A 128 -6.38 6.98 -5.03
C ILE A 128 -5.77 6.30 -3.83
N VAL A 129 -6.12 5.03 -3.62
CA VAL A 129 -5.41 4.13 -2.73
C VAL A 129 -4.30 3.44 -3.54
N PHE A 130 -3.06 3.71 -3.21
CA PHE A 130 -1.92 3.00 -3.77
C PHE A 130 -1.38 2.01 -2.74
N VAL A 131 -1.45 0.73 -3.06
CA VAL A 131 -1.00 -0.36 -2.19
C VAL A 131 0.30 -0.96 -2.75
N ILE A 132 1.31 -1.05 -1.90
CA ILE A 132 2.50 -1.86 -2.15
C ILE A 132 2.47 -3.02 -1.14
N ASP A 133 1.95 -4.17 -1.57
CA ASP A 133 1.99 -5.38 -0.77
C ASP A 133 3.36 -6.06 -0.91
N GLU A 134 3.82 -6.70 0.15
CA GLU A 134 5.17 -7.28 0.30
C GLU A 134 6.30 -6.27 -0.04
N TYR A 135 6.15 -5.02 0.43
CA TYR A 135 7.13 -3.94 0.26
C TYR A 135 8.59 -4.35 0.55
N PRO A 136 8.90 -5.23 1.53
CA PRO A 136 10.27 -5.69 1.75
C PRO A 136 10.92 -6.33 0.53
N TYR A 137 10.16 -7.00 -0.35
CA TYR A 137 10.69 -7.57 -1.57
C TYR A 137 11.06 -6.49 -2.58
N LEU A 138 10.21 -5.47 -2.73
CA LEU A 138 10.52 -4.33 -3.59
C LEU A 138 11.79 -3.61 -3.13
N ALA A 139 11.90 -3.32 -1.84
CA ALA A 139 13.06 -2.63 -1.28
C ALA A 139 14.35 -3.45 -1.40
N LYS A 140 14.28 -4.78 -1.30
CA LYS A 140 15.41 -5.67 -1.57
C LYS A 140 15.82 -5.63 -3.04
N ALA A 141 14.86 -5.65 -3.96
CA ALA A 141 15.10 -5.66 -5.41
C ALA A 141 15.57 -4.29 -5.95
N LYS A 142 15.12 -3.20 -5.33
CA LYS A 142 15.48 -1.81 -5.65
C LYS A 142 15.81 -1.05 -4.35
N PRO A 143 17.03 -1.13 -3.84
CA PRO A 143 17.39 -0.51 -2.54
C PRO A 143 17.11 1.00 -2.46
N ALA A 144 17.18 1.71 -3.58
CA ALA A 144 16.87 3.15 -3.61
C ALA A 144 15.38 3.48 -3.47
N ILE A 145 14.46 2.48 -3.51
CA ILE A 145 13.01 2.75 -3.57
C ILE A 145 12.51 3.48 -2.33
N SER A 146 13.05 3.17 -1.15
CA SER A 146 12.67 3.84 0.10
C SER A 146 12.98 5.33 0.06
N ALA A 147 14.20 5.69 -0.42
CA ALA A 147 14.59 7.09 -0.59
C ALA A 147 13.77 7.80 -1.68
N MET A 148 13.45 7.11 -2.79
CA MET A 148 12.59 7.64 -3.85
C MET A 148 11.17 7.91 -3.33
N LEU A 149 10.58 6.98 -2.58
CA LEU A 149 9.27 7.16 -1.95
C LEU A 149 9.29 8.31 -0.95
N GLN A 150 10.32 8.39 -0.09
CA GLN A 150 10.45 9.49 0.85
C GLN A 150 10.53 10.83 0.11
N HIS A 151 11.38 10.94 -0.90
CA HIS A 151 11.53 12.16 -1.69
C HIS A 151 10.21 12.60 -2.34
N ILE A 152 9.48 11.69 -2.99
CA ILE A 152 8.23 12.04 -3.67
C ILE A 152 7.12 12.38 -2.66
N ILE A 153 7.07 11.71 -1.52
CA ILE A 153 6.15 12.03 -0.42
C ILE A 153 6.39 13.47 0.04
N ASP A 154 7.63 13.82 0.35
CA ASP A 154 7.97 15.13 0.91
C ASP A 154 7.74 16.28 -0.07
N HIS A 155 7.97 16.06 -1.36
CA HIS A 155 7.95 17.14 -2.36
C HIS A 155 6.69 17.20 -3.23
N LYS A 156 5.96 16.07 -3.37
CA LYS A 156 4.82 16.01 -4.30
C LYS A 156 3.54 15.49 -3.65
N TRP A 157 3.61 14.41 -2.86
CA TRP A 157 2.40 13.72 -2.40
C TRP A 157 1.75 14.35 -1.18
N THR A 158 2.47 15.10 -0.35
CA THR A 158 1.89 15.77 0.81
C THR A 158 0.74 16.72 0.47
N GLU A 159 0.70 17.23 -0.76
CA GLU A 159 -0.37 18.09 -1.27
C GLU A 159 -1.34 17.34 -2.21
N SER A 160 -1.12 16.04 -2.38
CA SER A 160 -1.97 15.19 -3.23
C SER A 160 -3.12 14.54 -2.43
N LYS A 161 -4.00 13.85 -3.17
CA LYS A 161 -5.07 13.04 -2.59
C LYS A 161 -4.66 11.57 -2.45
N MET A 162 -3.35 11.25 -2.50
CA MET A 162 -2.83 9.88 -2.38
C MET A 162 -3.07 9.30 -0.99
N TYR A 163 -3.53 8.05 -0.96
CA TYR A 163 -3.56 7.21 0.23
C TYR A 163 -2.63 6.02 0.03
N LEU A 164 -1.42 6.12 0.55
CA LEU A 164 -0.39 5.09 0.39
C LEU A 164 -0.51 4.02 1.48
N ILE A 165 -0.50 2.75 1.09
CA ILE A 165 -0.39 1.60 2.01
C ILE A 165 0.88 0.83 1.69
N LEU A 166 1.80 0.76 2.66
CA LEU A 166 2.95 -0.13 2.61
C LEU A 166 2.66 -1.35 3.47
N CYS A 167 2.64 -2.54 2.87
CA CYS A 167 2.37 -3.79 3.58
C CYS A 167 3.57 -4.73 3.52
N GLY A 168 3.85 -5.43 4.62
CA GLY A 168 4.94 -6.40 4.66
C GLY A 168 4.86 -7.37 5.83
N SER A 169 5.50 -8.53 5.64
CA SER A 169 5.59 -9.57 6.67
C SER A 169 6.88 -9.55 7.48
N SER A 170 7.91 -8.81 7.04
CA SER A 170 9.16 -8.63 7.79
C SER A 170 9.04 -7.48 8.79
N MET A 171 8.80 -7.81 10.05
CA MET A 171 8.61 -6.82 11.11
C MET A 171 9.84 -5.92 11.28
N SER A 172 11.02 -6.49 11.43
CA SER A 172 12.27 -5.74 11.64
C SER A 172 12.57 -4.80 10.46
N PHE A 173 12.35 -5.24 9.23
CA PHE A 173 12.52 -4.40 8.05
C PHE A 173 11.51 -3.24 8.06
N MET A 174 10.22 -3.53 8.25
CA MET A 174 9.18 -2.50 8.25
C MET A 174 9.38 -1.47 9.37
N GLU A 175 9.86 -1.89 10.53
CA GLU A 175 10.19 -1.00 11.65
C GLU A 175 11.40 -0.11 11.37
N SER A 176 12.39 -0.58 10.59
CA SER A 176 13.55 0.22 10.21
C SER A 176 13.25 1.28 9.13
N GLN A 177 12.13 1.14 8.41
CA GLN A 177 11.71 2.08 7.35
C GLN A 177 10.78 3.19 7.88
N VAL A 178 10.42 3.13 9.15
CA VAL A 178 9.52 4.03 9.85
C VAL A 178 10.30 4.76 10.93
#